data_53f29c56faa72f72ee3f5a17c8c92d2f
#
_entry.id   53f29c56faa72f72ee3f5a17c8c92d2f
#
_cell.length_a   1.000
_cell.length_b   1.000
_cell.length_c   1.000
_cell.angle_alpha   90.00
_cell.angle_beta   90.00
_cell.angle_gamma   90.00
#
_symmetry.space_group_name_H-M   'P 1'
#
loop_
_entity.id
_entity.type
_entity.pdbx_description
1 polymer ?
#
loop_
_entity_poly.entity_id
_entity_poly.type
_entity_poly.pdbx_seq_one_letter_code
_entity_poly.pdbx_strand_id
1 'polypeptide(L)'
;TDRMAHKTGNVYVEFQSRGKDSGIRTSKSDTWIFKIVSKGDRHLFSIQIPLTRLKKLVSTDYRIVPGGDNLTSRGYLVPLTDLIGV
;
A
#
# COMPACT_ATOMS: atom_id res chain seq x y z
N THR A 1 0.35 -7.88 2.90
CA THR A 1 0.07 -7.84 4.35
C THR A 1 0.62 -6.58 4.96
N ASP A 2 -0.17 -5.87 5.68
CA ASP A 2 0.25 -4.62 6.33
C ASP A 2 0.05 -4.74 7.84
N ARG A 3 1.17 -4.63 8.59
CA ARG A 3 1.20 -4.76 10.06
C ARG A 3 1.10 -3.41 10.78
N MET A 4 1.17 -2.32 10.06
CA MET A 4 1.17 -0.97 10.64
C MET A 4 -0.15 -0.24 10.47
N ALA A 5 -0.95 -0.63 9.48
CA ALA A 5 -2.18 0.09 9.15
C ALA A 5 -3.17 0.15 10.32
N HIS A 6 -3.24 -0.88 11.14
CA HIS A 6 -4.12 -0.89 12.31
C HIS A 6 -3.75 0.16 13.36
N LYS A 7 -2.49 0.61 13.37
CA LYS A 7 -2.01 1.66 14.29
C LYS A 7 -2.07 3.05 13.65
N THR A 8 -1.66 3.15 12.38
CA THR A 8 -1.47 4.44 11.71
C THR A 8 -2.68 4.86 10.89
N GLY A 9 -3.57 3.91 10.54
CA GLY A 9 -4.67 4.16 9.62
C GLY A 9 -4.26 4.31 8.17
N ASN A 10 -2.99 4.03 7.83
CA ASN A 10 -2.46 4.16 6.48
C ASN A 10 -1.86 2.85 6.00
N VAL A 11 -1.98 2.57 4.70
CA VAL A 11 -1.27 1.46 4.06
C VAL A 11 -0.10 2.00 3.25
N TYR A 12 0.91 1.16 3.07
CA TYR A 12 2.10 1.46 2.28
C TYR A 12 1.95 0.85 0.89
N VAL A 13 1.98 1.70 -0.14
CA VAL A 13 1.86 1.28 -1.53
C VAL A 13 3.20 1.51 -2.23
N GLU A 14 4.00 0.46 -2.36
CA GLU A 14 5.33 0.54 -2.95
C GLU A 14 5.25 0.88 -4.45
N PHE A 15 6.13 1.76 -4.91
CA PHE A 15 6.25 2.09 -6.33
C PHE A 15 7.69 2.00 -6.84
N GLN A 16 8.68 1.93 -5.96
CA GLN A 16 10.08 1.89 -6.32
C GLN A 16 10.86 1.04 -5.33
N SER A 17 11.85 0.29 -5.80
CA SER A 17 12.76 -0.46 -4.96
C SER A 17 14.15 -0.41 -5.57
N ARG A 18 15.15 -0.01 -4.76
CA ARG A 18 16.55 0.07 -5.18
C ARG A 18 16.74 0.89 -6.45
N GLY A 19 16.00 2.00 -6.57
CA GLY A 19 16.07 2.89 -7.72
C GLY A 19 15.35 2.44 -8.97
N LYS A 20 14.61 1.31 -8.92
CA LYS A 20 13.87 0.77 -10.06
C LYS A 20 12.38 0.73 -9.76
N ASP A 21 11.57 0.86 -10.80
CA ASP A 21 10.12 0.72 -10.65
C ASP A 21 9.76 -0.65 -10.04
N SER A 22 8.82 -0.65 -9.13
CA SER A 22 8.35 -1.87 -8.47
C SER A 22 6.92 -1.67 -7.98
N GLY A 23 6.40 -2.68 -7.28
CA GLY A 23 5.07 -2.60 -6.68
C GLY A 23 4.00 -2.20 -7.68
N ILE A 24 3.31 -1.09 -7.40
CA ILE A 24 2.19 -0.64 -8.21
C ILE A 24 2.57 -0.28 -9.64
N ARG A 25 3.82 0.14 -9.88
CA ARG A 25 4.27 0.52 -11.23
C ARG A 25 4.51 -0.68 -12.14
N THR A 26 4.82 -1.84 -11.57
CA THR A 26 5.18 -3.05 -12.33
C THR A 26 4.13 -4.14 -12.24
N SER A 27 3.16 -4.01 -11.36
CA SER A 27 2.13 -5.03 -11.16
C SER A 27 1.28 -5.22 -12.41
N LYS A 28 1.06 -6.48 -12.77
CA LYS A 28 0.17 -6.90 -13.85
C LYS A 28 -1.11 -7.54 -13.34
N SER A 29 -1.32 -7.53 -12.03
CA SER A 29 -2.53 -8.05 -11.41
C SER A 29 -3.72 -7.15 -11.70
N ASP A 30 -4.89 -7.72 -11.84
CA ASP A 30 -6.12 -6.93 -12.03
C ASP A 30 -6.58 -6.30 -10.72
N THR A 31 -6.29 -6.94 -9.61
CA THR A 31 -6.78 -6.55 -8.28
C THR A 31 -5.66 -6.68 -7.26
N TRP A 32 -5.60 -5.72 -6.36
CA TRP A 32 -4.71 -5.78 -5.19
C TRP A 32 -5.53 -6.04 -3.94
N ILE A 33 -4.97 -6.86 -3.05
CA ILE A 33 -5.58 -7.20 -1.77
C ILE A 33 -4.64 -6.74 -0.67
N PHE A 34 -5.12 -5.86 0.21
CA PHE A 34 -4.39 -5.44 1.40
C PHE A 34 -4.92 -6.23 2.59
N LYS A 35 -4.07 -7.09 3.15
CA LYS A 35 -4.38 -7.82 4.39
C LYS A 35 -3.90 -6.98 5.57
N ILE A 36 -4.82 -6.54 6.39
CA ILE A 36 -4.53 -5.74 7.57
C ILE A 36 -4.47 -6.66 8.76
N VAL A 37 -3.32 -6.69 9.41
CA VAL A 37 -3.08 -7.57 10.55
C VAL A 37 -2.63 -6.77 11.76
N SER A 38 -2.91 -7.31 12.94
CA SER A 38 -2.45 -6.72 14.19
C SER A 38 -1.08 -7.29 14.59
N LYS A 39 -0.56 -6.83 15.72
CA LYS A 39 0.64 -7.40 16.32
C LYS A 39 0.43 -8.91 16.52
N GLY A 40 1.44 -9.71 16.14
CA GLY A 40 1.36 -11.16 16.18
C GLY A 40 0.67 -11.79 14.96
N ASP A 41 0.53 -11.01 13.88
CA ASP A 41 -0.03 -11.46 12.60
C ASP A 41 -1.49 -11.93 12.67
N ARG A 42 -2.25 -11.44 13.62
CA ARG A 42 -3.68 -11.72 13.69
C ARG A 42 -4.40 -10.95 12.59
N HIS A 43 -5.06 -11.65 11.68
CA HIS A 43 -5.82 -11.05 10.59
C HIS A 43 -7.03 -10.28 11.12
N LEU A 44 -7.12 -9.00 10.77
CA LEU A 44 -8.23 -8.13 11.16
C LEU A 44 -9.26 -8.04 10.03
N PHE A 45 -8.83 -7.62 8.86
CA PHE A 45 -9.68 -7.52 7.67
C PHE A 45 -8.81 -7.40 6.42
N SER A 46 -9.44 -7.49 5.25
CA SER A 46 -8.77 -7.29 3.96
C SER A 46 -9.53 -6.26 3.15
N ILE A 47 -8.79 -5.51 2.34
CA ILE A 47 -9.35 -4.57 1.38
C ILE A 47 -8.95 -5.05 -0.01
N GLN A 48 -9.95 -5.22 -0.89
CA GLN A 48 -9.71 -5.58 -2.27
C GLN A 48 -10.03 -4.39 -3.15
N ILE A 49 -9.08 -4.01 -4.01
CA ILE A 49 -9.23 -2.83 -4.88
C ILE A 49 -8.71 -3.16 -6.28
N PRO A 50 -9.45 -2.80 -7.34
CA PRO A 50 -8.94 -2.95 -8.72
C PRO A 50 -7.66 -2.13 -8.91
N LEU A 51 -6.68 -2.71 -9.61
CA LEU A 51 -5.40 -2.03 -9.83
C LEU A 51 -5.58 -0.69 -10.55
N THR A 52 -6.47 -0.63 -11.52
CA THR A 52 -6.74 0.61 -12.26
C THR A 52 -7.22 1.73 -11.32
N ARG A 53 -8.09 1.39 -10.38
CA ARG A 53 -8.58 2.34 -9.38
C ARG A 53 -7.46 2.76 -8.42
N LEU A 54 -6.64 1.81 -7.99
CA LEU A 54 -5.51 2.11 -7.10
C LEU A 54 -4.50 3.03 -7.78
N LYS A 55 -4.15 2.77 -9.03
CA LYS A 55 -3.24 3.64 -9.81
C LYS A 55 -3.79 5.05 -9.95
N LYS A 56 -5.08 5.18 -10.20
CA LYS A 56 -5.74 6.48 -10.29
C LYS A 56 -5.71 7.21 -8.95
N LEU A 57 -5.96 6.48 -7.86
CA LEU A 57 -5.95 7.03 -6.51
C LEU A 57 -4.57 7.59 -6.16
N VAL A 58 -3.50 6.81 -6.38
CA VAL A 58 -2.14 7.23 -6.01
C VAL A 58 -1.54 8.26 -6.97
N SER A 59 -2.23 8.59 -8.07
CA SER A 59 -1.83 9.69 -8.94
C SER A 59 -2.07 11.06 -8.29
N THR A 60 -2.83 11.11 -7.21
CA THR A 60 -3.01 12.30 -6.40
C THR A 60 -1.81 12.47 -5.45
N ASP A 61 -1.84 13.51 -4.64
CA ASP A 61 -0.70 13.94 -3.84
C ASP A 61 -0.65 13.23 -2.49
N TYR A 62 -0.06 12.03 -2.45
CA TYR A 62 0.17 11.30 -1.21
C TYR A 62 1.61 11.44 -0.74
N ARG A 63 1.80 11.33 0.56
CA ARG A 63 3.13 11.37 1.16
C ARG A 63 3.94 10.15 0.73
N ILE A 64 5.18 10.40 0.30
CA ILE A 64 6.13 9.36 -0.08
C ILE A 64 7.06 9.11 1.09
N VAL A 65 7.22 7.84 1.45
CA VAL A 65 8.11 7.45 2.56
C VAL A 65 8.99 6.29 2.15
N PRO A 66 10.18 6.15 2.77
CA PRO A 66 11.02 4.98 2.57
C PRO A 66 10.42 3.78 3.31
N GLY A 67 10.66 2.59 2.79
CA GLY A 67 10.20 1.35 3.39
C GLY A 67 11.03 0.15 2.94
N GLY A 68 10.57 -1.05 3.27
CA GLY A 68 11.26 -2.28 2.95
C GLY A 68 12.54 -2.49 3.75
N ASP A 69 13.27 -3.55 3.41
CA ASP A 69 14.53 -3.89 4.07
C ASP A 69 15.58 -2.80 3.82
N ASN A 70 16.21 -2.33 4.89
CA ASN A 70 17.23 -1.27 4.84
C ASN A 70 16.71 0.03 4.20
N LEU A 71 15.39 0.25 4.21
CA LEU A 71 14.75 1.45 3.65
C LEU A 71 15.11 1.68 2.17
N THR A 72 15.24 0.59 1.40
CA THR A 72 15.62 0.64 -0.02
C THR A 72 14.44 0.85 -0.95
N SER A 73 13.21 0.76 -0.45
CA SER A 73 12.03 1.00 -1.26
C SER A 73 11.41 2.36 -0.97
N ARG A 74 10.55 2.81 -1.88
CA ARG A 74 9.73 3.99 -1.72
C ARG A 74 8.27 3.65 -2.00
N GLY A 75 7.38 4.23 -1.24
CA GLY A 75 5.96 4.01 -1.41
C GLY A 75 5.14 5.18 -0.92
N TYR A 76 3.86 5.15 -1.31
CA TYR A 76 2.88 6.14 -0.86
C TYR A 76 2.25 5.66 0.45
N LEU A 77 2.03 6.59 1.37
CA LEU A 77 1.16 6.33 2.53
C LEU A 77 -0.27 6.73 2.15
N VAL A 78 -1.16 5.74 2.09
CA VAL A 78 -2.54 5.96 1.67
C VAL A 78 -3.48 5.67 2.84
N PRO A 79 -4.28 6.66 3.26
CA PRO A 79 -5.25 6.42 4.34
C PRO A 79 -6.23 5.31 3.97
N LEU A 80 -6.54 4.45 4.93
CA LEU A 80 -7.52 3.38 4.74
C LEU A 80 -8.87 3.91 4.24
N THR A 81 -9.28 5.06 4.76
CA THR A 81 -10.54 5.69 4.34
C THR A 81 -10.57 6.01 2.85
N ASP A 82 -9.42 6.39 2.27
CA ASP A 82 -9.34 6.69 0.84
C ASP A 82 -9.44 5.41 0.00
N LEU A 83 -8.88 4.30 0.51
CA LEU A 83 -8.98 3.01 -0.18
C LEU A 83 -10.40 2.49 -0.24
N ILE A 84 -11.17 2.66 0.82
CA ILE A 84 -12.55 2.17 0.89
C ILE A 84 -13.56 3.19 0.35
N GLY A 85 -13.12 4.37 -0.05
CA GLY A 85 -13.97 5.36 -0.69
C GLY A 85 -14.88 6.15 0.26
N VAL A 86 -14.47 6.27 1.49
CA VAL A 86 -15.24 7.02 2.50
C VAL A 86 -14.70 8.43 2.65
#